data_485f660f82fd7c5521c68e70c96d444c
#
_entry.id   485f660f82fd7c5521c68e70c96d444c
#
_cell.length_a   1.000
_cell.length_b   1.000
_cell.length_c   1.000
_cell.angle_alpha   90.00
_cell.angle_beta   90.00
_cell.angle_gamma   90.00
#
_symmetry.space_group_name_H-M   'P 1'
#
loop_
_entity.id
_entity.type
_entity.pdbx_description
1 polymer ?
#
loop_
_entity_poly.entity_id
_entity_poly.type
_entity_poly.pdbx_seq_one_letter_code
_entity_poly.pdbx_strand_id
1 'polypeptide(L)'
;MNRFTWDMRIFKPTLAPKTVFNEGTKAPPKVAPGAYSVRLTVGGRSYTQPVEVKPHPAGYATAADLKAQYDLLKAIRDGLSETHETIVSIRDVRQQVQDLGARAERLGKGDTLAKQATAIAGRLTAVEERLTNPRIVADQDDLNYEPKLDHGWV
;
A
#
# COMPACT_ATOMS: atom_id res chain seq x y z
N MET A 1 -18.43 -25.76 -15.34
CA MET A 1 -19.17 -24.86 -14.40
C MET A 1 -18.20 -23.79 -13.91
N ASN A 2 -18.50 -22.50 -14.12
CA ASN A 2 -17.68 -21.39 -13.66
C ASN A 2 -18.06 -21.08 -12.20
N ARG A 3 -17.07 -21.00 -11.31
CA ARG A 3 -17.26 -20.72 -9.89
C ARG A 3 -16.29 -19.65 -9.43
N PHE A 4 -16.77 -18.66 -8.72
CA PHE A 4 -15.98 -17.67 -8.00
C PHE A 4 -16.23 -17.83 -6.49
N THR A 5 -15.18 -17.77 -5.69
CA THR A 5 -15.27 -17.80 -4.23
C THR A 5 -14.72 -16.48 -3.69
N TRP A 6 -15.55 -15.75 -2.95
CA TRP A 6 -15.13 -14.56 -2.24
C TRP A 6 -14.80 -14.91 -0.80
N ASP A 7 -13.64 -14.50 -0.34
CA ASP A 7 -13.13 -14.71 1.02
C ASP A 7 -13.67 -13.68 2.04
N MET A 8 -14.63 -12.86 1.63
CA MET A 8 -15.22 -11.77 2.42
C MET A 8 -14.20 -10.69 2.81
N ARG A 9 -13.14 -10.51 2.04
CA ARG A 9 -12.13 -9.47 2.28
C ARG A 9 -12.23 -8.35 1.27
N ILE A 10 -11.80 -7.15 1.69
CA ILE A 10 -11.59 -6.01 0.77
C ILE A 10 -10.29 -6.18 -0.01
N PHE A 11 -9.99 -5.26 -0.92
CA PHE A 11 -8.72 -5.30 -1.67
C PHE A 11 -7.51 -5.18 -0.76
N LYS A 12 -6.43 -5.83 -1.16
CA LYS A 12 -5.12 -5.72 -0.51
C LYS A 12 -4.61 -4.27 -0.56
N PRO A 13 -3.74 -3.86 0.37
CA PRO A 13 -3.05 -2.57 0.26
C PRO A 13 -2.18 -2.54 -1.01
N THR A 14 -2.03 -1.37 -1.58
CA THR A 14 -0.99 -1.10 -2.59
C THR A 14 0.37 -1.12 -1.87
N LEU A 15 1.33 -1.84 -2.43
CA LEU A 15 2.69 -1.88 -1.90
C LEU A 15 3.70 -1.43 -2.95
N ALA A 16 4.71 -0.70 -2.54
CA ALA A 16 5.83 -0.35 -3.40
C ALA A 16 6.58 -1.63 -3.84
N PRO A 17 7.15 -1.65 -5.06
CA PRO A 17 7.92 -2.80 -5.52
C PRO A 17 9.06 -3.14 -4.56
N LYS A 18 9.29 -4.43 -4.35
CA LYS A 18 10.31 -5.01 -3.47
C LYS A 18 10.11 -4.75 -1.98
N THR A 19 8.94 -4.33 -1.55
CA THR A 19 8.62 -4.24 -0.12
C THR A 19 8.56 -5.64 0.49
N VAL A 20 9.27 -5.82 1.59
CA VAL A 20 9.28 -7.05 2.39
C VAL A 20 8.71 -6.72 3.76
N PHE A 21 7.84 -7.56 4.26
CA PHE A 21 7.39 -7.55 5.65
C PHE A 21 7.74 -8.89 6.26
N ASN A 22 8.27 -8.90 7.47
CA ASN A 22 8.34 -10.07 8.31
C ASN A 22 6.90 -10.48 8.69
N GLU A 23 6.62 -11.25 9.52
CA GLU A 23 5.39 -11.91 9.98
C GLU A 23 4.06 -11.10 9.98
N GLY A 24 3.92 -10.00 9.38
CA GLY A 24 2.66 -9.24 9.32
C GLY A 24 1.60 -9.93 8.43
N THR A 25 0.36 -9.95 8.85
CA THR A 25 -0.72 -10.40 7.97
C THR A 25 -0.99 -9.34 6.89
N LYS A 26 -0.43 -9.54 5.71
CA LYS A 26 -0.76 -8.76 4.50
C LYS A 26 -2.20 -9.03 4.02
N ALA A 27 -2.97 -9.77 4.80
CA ALA A 27 -4.34 -10.09 4.49
C ALA A 27 -5.23 -8.87 4.79
N PRO A 28 -5.95 -8.36 3.79
CA PRO A 28 -6.84 -7.23 4.01
C PRO A 28 -7.98 -7.63 4.96
N PRO A 29 -8.59 -6.66 5.65
CA PRO A 29 -9.67 -6.93 6.58
C PRO A 29 -10.86 -7.63 5.91
N LYS A 30 -11.53 -8.50 6.66
CA LYS A 30 -12.84 -8.99 6.27
C LYS A 30 -13.85 -7.86 6.40
N VAL A 31 -14.86 -7.87 5.53
CA VAL A 31 -15.97 -6.91 5.59
C VAL A 31 -16.78 -7.10 6.87
N ALA A 32 -17.34 -6.01 7.38
CA ALA A 32 -18.28 -6.08 8.50
C ALA A 32 -19.57 -6.82 8.11
N PRO A 33 -20.31 -7.41 9.06
CA PRO A 33 -21.65 -7.90 8.80
C PRO A 33 -22.56 -6.80 8.25
N GLY A 34 -23.39 -7.14 7.25
CA GLY A 34 -24.27 -6.15 6.63
C GLY A 34 -24.75 -6.57 5.24
N ALA A 35 -25.47 -5.68 4.58
CA ALA A 35 -25.99 -5.87 3.24
C ALA A 35 -24.95 -5.45 2.19
N TYR A 36 -24.71 -6.32 1.23
CA TYR A 36 -23.78 -6.13 0.10
C TYR A 36 -24.50 -6.46 -1.21
N SER A 37 -23.84 -6.21 -2.32
CA SER A 37 -24.28 -6.65 -3.63
C SER A 37 -23.16 -7.32 -4.41
N VAL A 38 -23.50 -8.39 -5.10
CA VAL A 38 -22.59 -9.05 -6.06
C VAL A 38 -22.99 -8.64 -7.46
N ARG A 39 -22.04 -8.13 -8.24
CA ARG A 39 -22.24 -7.78 -9.64
C ARG A 39 -21.44 -8.72 -10.54
N LEU A 40 -22.12 -9.38 -11.45
CA LEU A 40 -21.52 -10.16 -12.53
C LEU A 40 -21.65 -9.39 -13.85
N THR A 41 -20.54 -9.20 -14.55
CA THR A 41 -20.55 -8.60 -15.90
C THR A 41 -20.06 -9.61 -16.92
N VAL A 42 -20.90 -9.90 -17.93
CA VAL A 42 -20.60 -10.86 -19.00
C VAL A 42 -21.07 -10.26 -20.32
N GLY A 43 -20.20 -10.20 -21.33
CA GLY A 43 -20.52 -9.68 -22.66
C GLY A 43 -21.08 -8.25 -22.63
N GLY A 44 -20.59 -7.39 -21.74
CA GLY A 44 -21.04 -6.00 -21.56
C GLY A 44 -22.37 -5.85 -20.80
N ARG A 45 -23.00 -6.95 -20.37
CA ARG A 45 -24.20 -6.94 -19.54
C ARG A 45 -23.87 -7.18 -18.07
N SER A 46 -24.47 -6.41 -17.16
CA SER A 46 -24.28 -6.54 -15.73
C SER A 46 -25.53 -7.08 -15.04
N TYR A 47 -25.34 -8.03 -14.15
CA TYR A 47 -26.36 -8.62 -13.29
C TYR A 47 -25.96 -8.38 -11.84
N THR A 48 -26.86 -7.85 -11.03
CA THR A 48 -26.60 -7.54 -9.62
C THR A 48 -27.58 -8.31 -8.73
N GLN A 49 -27.05 -8.94 -7.67
CA GLN A 49 -27.82 -9.64 -6.68
C GLN A 49 -27.43 -9.18 -5.28
N PRO A 50 -28.38 -8.98 -4.36
CA PRO A 50 -28.08 -8.71 -2.97
C PRO A 50 -27.49 -9.94 -2.28
N VAL A 51 -26.59 -9.71 -1.32
CA VAL A 51 -26.05 -10.72 -0.43
C VAL A 51 -25.94 -10.14 0.98
N GLU A 52 -26.28 -10.90 1.98
CA GLU A 52 -26.11 -10.52 3.39
C GLU A 52 -24.93 -11.25 4.00
N VAL A 53 -24.01 -10.52 4.60
CA VAL A 53 -22.95 -11.08 5.43
C VAL A 53 -23.41 -11.06 6.88
N LYS A 54 -23.55 -12.22 7.49
CA LYS A 54 -23.97 -12.39 8.88
C LYS A 54 -22.75 -12.51 9.82
N PRO A 55 -22.88 -12.07 11.07
CA PRO A 55 -21.87 -12.35 12.08
C PRO A 55 -21.76 -13.84 12.33
N HIS A 56 -20.59 -14.29 12.84
CA HIS A 56 -20.42 -15.68 13.22
C HIS A 56 -21.38 -16.04 14.38
N PRO A 57 -22.17 -17.12 14.29
CA PRO A 57 -23.22 -17.42 15.29
C PRO A 57 -22.68 -17.69 16.69
N ALA A 58 -21.43 -18.12 16.82
CA ALA A 58 -20.76 -18.32 18.13
C ALA A 58 -19.90 -17.10 18.53
N GLY A 59 -20.01 -15.96 17.83
CA GLY A 59 -19.28 -14.74 18.17
C GLY A 59 -19.98 -13.97 19.29
N TYR A 60 -19.20 -13.39 20.19
CA TYR A 60 -19.70 -12.55 21.29
C TYR A 60 -19.68 -11.06 20.96
N ALA A 61 -19.03 -10.65 19.88
CA ALA A 61 -18.92 -9.25 19.46
C ALA A 61 -20.25 -8.73 18.91
N THR A 62 -20.61 -7.52 19.27
CA THR A 62 -21.79 -6.84 18.71
C THR A 62 -21.54 -6.39 17.26
N ALA A 63 -22.59 -6.07 16.54
CA ALA A 63 -22.47 -5.50 15.19
C ALA A 63 -21.70 -4.17 15.20
N ALA A 64 -21.82 -3.37 16.27
CA ALA A 64 -21.07 -2.14 16.46
C ALA A 64 -19.57 -2.41 16.64
N ASP A 65 -19.19 -3.41 17.44
CA ASP A 65 -17.79 -3.79 17.66
C ASP A 65 -17.14 -4.29 16.35
N LEU A 66 -17.85 -5.13 15.60
CA LEU A 66 -17.36 -5.65 14.32
C LEU A 66 -17.21 -4.54 13.28
N LYS A 67 -18.11 -3.56 13.30
CA LYS A 67 -17.99 -2.37 12.44
C LYS A 67 -16.80 -1.50 12.84
N ALA A 68 -16.62 -1.22 14.12
CA ALA A 68 -15.49 -0.44 14.62
C ALA A 68 -14.14 -1.11 14.29
N GLN A 69 -14.04 -2.42 14.47
CA GLN A 69 -12.88 -3.20 14.06
C GLN A 69 -12.61 -3.09 12.56
N TYR A 70 -13.63 -3.25 11.73
CA TYR A 70 -13.52 -3.11 10.29
C TYR A 70 -13.04 -1.72 9.88
N ASP A 71 -13.64 -0.67 10.45
CA ASP A 71 -13.30 0.72 10.13
C ASP A 71 -11.83 1.02 10.49
N LEU A 72 -11.36 0.56 11.64
CA LEU A 72 -9.95 0.70 12.05
C LEU A 72 -9.02 -0.05 11.11
N LEU A 73 -9.29 -1.33 10.85
CA LEU A 73 -8.44 -2.15 9.96
C LEU A 73 -8.44 -1.60 8.52
N LYS A 74 -9.58 -1.05 8.07
CA LYS A 74 -9.65 -0.37 6.77
C LYS A 74 -8.79 0.88 6.74
N ALA A 75 -8.83 1.70 7.79
CA ALA A 75 -8.00 2.90 7.89
C ALA A 75 -6.51 2.57 7.90
N ILE A 76 -6.10 1.51 8.62
CA ILE A 76 -4.73 0.99 8.60
C ILE A 76 -4.33 0.57 7.18
N ARG A 77 -5.15 -0.22 6.49
CA ARG A 77 -4.89 -0.64 5.11
C ARG A 77 -4.78 0.54 4.15
N ASP A 78 -5.64 1.54 4.31
CA ASP A 78 -5.64 2.74 3.46
C ASP A 78 -4.38 3.59 3.72
N GLY A 79 -3.99 3.79 4.98
CA GLY A 79 -2.77 4.48 5.37
C GLY A 79 -1.50 3.79 4.85
N LEU A 80 -1.46 2.46 4.90
CA LEU A 80 -0.38 1.67 4.31
C LEU A 80 -0.30 1.89 2.79
N SER A 81 -1.43 1.85 2.10
CA SER A 81 -1.47 2.11 0.65
C SER A 81 -0.97 3.51 0.30
N GLU A 82 -1.43 4.55 1.00
CA GLU A 82 -1.02 5.94 0.80
C GLU A 82 0.49 6.12 1.03
N THR A 83 1.01 5.49 2.09
CA THR A 83 2.45 5.50 2.38
C THR A 83 3.25 4.92 1.22
N HIS A 84 2.87 3.76 0.71
CA HIS A 84 3.58 3.11 -0.39
C HIS A 84 3.40 3.81 -1.74
N GLU A 85 2.25 4.37 -2.04
CA GLU A 85 2.02 5.20 -3.23
C GLU A 85 2.90 6.46 -3.19
N THR A 86 3.07 7.06 -2.01
CA THR A 86 4.00 8.18 -1.79
C THR A 86 5.45 7.76 -2.04
N ILE A 87 5.88 6.60 -1.53
CA ILE A 87 7.22 6.05 -1.77
C ILE A 87 7.47 5.85 -3.28
N VAL A 88 6.51 5.30 -4.01
CA VAL A 88 6.61 5.12 -5.47
C VAL A 88 6.76 6.48 -6.15
N SER A 89 5.93 7.45 -5.79
CA SER A 89 6.00 8.81 -6.36
C SER A 89 7.35 9.50 -6.09
N ILE A 90 7.89 9.35 -4.87
CA ILE A 90 9.22 9.87 -4.52
C ILE A 90 10.30 9.23 -5.41
N ARG A 91 10.26 7.91 -5.59
CA ARG A 91 11.23 7.18 -6.43
C ARG A 91 11.17 7.63 -7.89
N ASP A 92 9.97 7.79 -8.43
CA ASP A 92 9.76 8.25 -9.81
C ASP A 92 10.29 9.66 -10.02
N VAL A 93 9.95 10.61 -9.15
CA VAL A 93 10.45 11.99 -9.23
C VAL A 93 11.96 12.04 -9.06
N ARG A 94 12.52 11.29 -8.11
CA ARG A 94 13.96 11.21 -7.90
C ARG A 94 14.69 10.70 -9.17
N GLN A 95 14.16 9.68 -9.81
CA GLN A 95 14.74 9.16 -11.06
C GLN A 95 14.71 10.19 -12.17
N GLN A 96 13.59 10.90 -12.37
CA GLN A 96 13.47 11.96 -13.37
C GLN A 96 14.46 13.09 -13.14
N VAL A 97 14.64 13.51 -11.88
CA VAL A 97 15.59 14.56 -11.49
C VAL A 97 17.03 14.14 -11.74
N GLN A 98 17.38 12.89 -11.41
CA GLN A 98 18.71 12.33 -11.67
C GLN A 98 19.01 12.24 -13.17
N ASP A 99 18.04 11.79 -13.98
CA ASP A 99 18.16 11.71 -15.43
C ASP A 99 18.34 13.11 -16.07
N LEU A 100 17.62 14.11 -15.54
CA LEU A 100 17.80 15.51 -15.97
C LEU A 100 19.20 16.02 -15.65
N GLY A 101 19.71 15.77 -14.45
CA GLY A 101 21.07 16.12 -14.05
C GLY A 101 22.13 15.49 -14.96
N ALA A 102 22.05 14.20 -15.19
CA ALA A 102 22.95 13.46 -16.06
C ALA A 102 22.88 13.95 -17.54
N ARG A 103 21.69 14.35 -18.00
CA ARG A 103 21.55 14.96 -19.33
C ARG A 103 22.22 16.32 -19.41
N ALA A 104 22.05 17.17 -18.40
CA ALA A 104 22.66 18.49 -18.34
C ALA A 104 24.19 18.40 -18.35
N GLU A 105 24.78 17.46 -17.61
CA GLU A 105 26.22 17.19 -17.63
C GLU A 105 26.72 16.83 -19.03
N ARG A 106 26.06 15.88 -19.71
CA ARG A 106 26.45 15.46 -21.07
C ARG A 106 26.39 16.58 -22.10
N LEU A 107 25.55 17.59 -21.89
CA LEU A 107 25.40 18.74 -22.79
C LEU A 107 26.38 19.90 -22.47
N GLY A 108 27.25 19.74 -21.49
CA GLY A 108 28.22 20.78 -21.08
C GLY A 108 27.57 22.02 -20.48
N LYS A 109 26.28 21.94 -20.07
CA LYS A 109 25.52 23.04 -19.45
C LYS A 109 25.26 22.77 -17.96
N GLY A 110 26.06 21.90 -17.36
CA GLY A 110 25.64 21.02 -16.29
C GLY A 110 25.94 21.42 -14.87
N ASP A 111 26.88 22.27 -14.58
CA ASP A 111 27.38 22.41 -13.20
C ASP A 111 26.29 22.83 -12.20
N THR A 112 25.47 23.81 -12.55
CA THR A 112 24.41 24.30 -11.68
C THR A 112 23.22 23.34 -11.66
N LEU A 113 22.77 22.86 -12.81
CA LEU A 113 21.62 21.95 -12.90
C LEU A 113 21.91 20.57 -12.29
N ALA A 114 23.10 20.03 -12.50
CA ALA A 114 23.52 18.76 -11.91
C ALA A 114 23.60 18.87 -10.37
N LYS A 115 24.16 19.95 -9.84
CA LYS A 115 24.20 20.23 -8.40
C LYS A 115 22.80 20.35 -7.80
N GLN A 116 21.89 21.07 -8.48
CA GLN A 116 20.50 21.21 -8.05
C GLN A 116 19.78 19.85 -8.09
N ALA A 117 19.97 19.05 -9.15
CA ALA A 117 19.38 17.71 -9.26
C ALA A 117 19.86 16.81 -8.13
N THR A 118 21.16 16.80 -7.81
CA THR A 118 21.72 16.06 -6.69
C THR A 118 21.12 16.49 -5.35
N ALA A 119 20.99 17.79 -5.14
CA ALA A 119 20.42 18.34 -3.90
C ALA A 119 18.93 17.94 -3.74
N ILE A 120 18.15 18.01 -4.81
CA ILE A 120 16.73 17.59 -4.80
C ILE A 120 16.64 16.07 -4.57
N ALA A 121 17.43 15.25 -5.27
CA ALA A 121 17.47 13.81 -5.09
C ALA A 121 17.82 13.43 -3.64
N GLY A 122 18.78 14.13 -3.01
CA GLY A 122 19.12 13.92 -1.61
C GLY A 122 17.97 14.25 -0.65
N ARG A 123 17.24 15.34 -0.92
CA ARG A 123 16.04 15.69 -0.11
C ARG A 123 14.93 14.65 -0.25
N LEU A 124 14.70 14.15 -1.45
CA LEU A 124 13.72 13.08 -1.70
C LEU A 124 14.11 11.78 -0.99
N THR A 125 15.40 11.42 -1.01
CA THR A 125 15.90 10.25 -0.25
C THR A 125 15.67 10.44 1.25
N ALA A 126 15.96 11.60 1.82
CA ALA A 126 15.72 11.86 3.24
C ALA A 126 14.24 11.77 3.64
N VAL A 127 13.32 12.12 2.75
CA VAL A 127 11.88 11.93 2.98
C VAL A 127 11.51 10.44 2.89
N GLU A 128 12.00 9.72 1.88
CA GLU A 128 11.76 8.29 1.71
C GLU A 128 12.22 7.49 2.94
N GLU A 129 13.41 7.79 3.48
CA GLU A 129 13.96 7.12 4.66
C GLU A 129 13.16 7.32 5.95
N ARG A 130 12.24 8.29 5.97
CA ARG A 130 11.27 8.45 7.07
C ARG A 130 10.05 7.55 6.88
N LEU A 131 9.75 7.19 5.65
CA LEU A 131 8.57 6.37 5.29
C LEU A 131 8.90 4.89 5.29
N THR A 132 10.09 4.51 4.82
CA THR A 132 10.54 3.11 4.73
C THR A 132 12.02 2.99 5.04
N ASN A 133 12.43 1.83 5.55
CA ASN A 133 13.83 1.54 5.76
C ASN A 133 14.40 0.74 4.57
N PRO A 134 15.29 1.32 3.75
CA PRO A 134 15.84 0.66 2.56
C PRO A 134 16.73 -0.55 2.87
N ARG A 135 17.08 -0.77 4.14
CA ARG A 135 17.87 -1.93 4.58
C ARG A 135 17.03 -3.19 4.79
N ILE A 136 15.70 -3.03 4.89
CA ILE A 136 14.77 -4.15 5.01
C ILE A 136 14.52 -4.71 3.62
N VAL A 137 15.25 -5.76 3.24
CA VAL A 137 15.22 -6.39 1.91
C VAL A 137 14.92 -7.89 1.96
N ALA A 138 14.98 -8.49 3.14
CA ALA A 138 14.67 -9.89 3.38
C ALA A 138 13.76 -10.06 4.61
N ASP A 139 13.14 -11.22 4.73
CA ASP A 139 12.37 -11.59 5.92
C ASP A 139 13.30 -11.52 7.16
N GLN A 140 12.78 -11.00 8.26
CA GLN A 140 13.47 -10.79 9.53
C GLN A 140 14.51 -9.64 9.56
N ASP A 141 14.70 -8.89 8.50
CA ASP A 141 15.57 -7.71 8.54
C ASP A 141 15.06 -6.63 9.50
N ASP A 142 13.76 -6.56 9.71
CA ASP A 142 13.11 -5.67 10.69
C ASP A 142 13.48 -5.99 12.15
N LEU A 143 14.01 -7.17 12.44
CA LEU A 143 14.60 -7.51 13.74
C LEU A 143 15.97 -6.82 13.95
N ASN A 144 16.64 -6.45 12.87
CA ASN A 144 17.97 -5.86 12.88
C ASN A 144 17.95 -4.36 12.55
N TYR A 145 16.93 -3.90 11.85
CA TYR A 145 16.81 -2.53 11.39
C TYR A 145 15.52 -1.89 11.88
N GLU A 146 15.63 -0.66 12.35
CA GLU A 146 14.49 0.09 12.86
C GLU A 146 13.37 0.19 11.84
N PRO A 147 12.13 -0.25 12.17
CA PRO A 147 10.98 -0.07 11.31
C PRO A 147 10.64 1.42 11.14
N LYS A 148 10.12 1.78 9.99
CA LYS A 148 9.65 3.14 9.68
C LYS A 148 8.12 3.15 9.57
N LEU A 149 7.57 4.23 8.98
CA LEU A 149 6.11 4.41 8.94
C LEU A 149 5.38 3.25 8.25
N ASP A 150 5.93 2.71 7.17
CA ASP A 150 5.35 1.58 6.42
C ASP A 150 5.19 0.31 7.28
N HIS A 151 6.12 0.07 8.20
CA HIS A 151 6.06 -1.05 9.14
C HIS A 151 5.27 -0.71 10.44
N GLY A 152 5.04 0.56 10.70
CA GLY A 152 4.24 1.01 11.83
C GLY A 152 2.73 0.78 11.68
N TRP A 153 2.28 0.36 10.49
CA TRP A 153 0.88 0.03 10.20
C TRP A 153 0.53 -1.45 10.39
N VAL A 154 1.51 -2.30 10.66
CA VAL A 154 1.35 -3.77 10.77
C VAL A 154 1.72 -4.28 12.14
#